data_b573907c183b74757c6b7eb017d8f536
#
_entry.id   b573907c183b74757c6b7eb017d8f536
#
_cell.length_a   1.000
_cell.length_b   1.000
_cell.length_c   1.000
_cell.angle_alpha   90.00
_cell.angle_beta   90.00
_cell.angle_gamma   90.00
#
_symmetry.space_group_name_H-M   'P 1'
#
loop_
_entity.id
_entity.type
_entity.pdbx_description
1 polymer ?
#
loop_
_entity_poly.entity_id
_entity_poly.type
_entity_poly.pdbx_seq_one_letter_code
_entity_poly.pdbx_strand_id
1 'polypeptide(L)'
;MDIDSISVIDGWFPTVVIVLTIVTLLASLGWRATRTRRRRRSPSSGEWSTPEVRRRPAWRWQLLLGIPIAIALVGLAALIDDGVSLIPYQFPNSFYVWFALIPLALAFCAIGWRGAPWWRRAISVISVALACVFALTFVNQHYEYYPNVGALLGKEAQYQVSDAQLTQAQADYRKTKKLPNHGFTISEAIPGAESGFHGRTAYIWLPPVWVKSPTPKLPVVELLHGSPGAPEDWTRAGFADQTAQAYALSNDGKAPILVMPDVNGSELGDTECVDSSLGRVETYLTVDVPAYVRKTFHTTDAAQSIAVAGNSAGGMCAVMLTLRHPDIYTAFGDYAGLTSPTVSLGVDPAKTTAALFGGNSTEYNEHDPLWLLKNKKFSDIAGWFESGLSDSDPLASQRTLVPLARAAGVLTCAKEIPGIHDYTFAAQAFKDSYPWLSYRLKTGPEPPNAVTICSP
;
A
#
# COMPACT_ATOMS: atom_id res chain seq x y z
N MET A 1 17.53 -21.42 7.34
CA MET A 1 16.98 -20.05 7.14
C MET A 1 15.87 -20.20 6.11
N ASP A 2 14.67 -19.96 6.49
CA ASP A 2 13.54 -20.00 5.56
C ASP A 2 13.70 -18.83 4.59
N ILE A 3 13.74 -19.09 3.28
CA ILE A 3 13.95 -18.08 2.24
C ILE A 3 12.81 -17.05 2.28
N ASP A 4 11.59 -17.50 2.59
CA ASP A 4 10.42 -16.66 2.66
C ASP A 4 10.50 -15.58 3.75
N SER A 5 11.25 -15.85 4.83
CA SER A 5 11.43 -14.93 5.96
C SER A 5 12.54 -13.88 5.75
N ILE A 6 13.25 -13.92 4.61
CA ILE A 6 14.28 -12.92 4.31
C ILE A 6 13.63 -11.56 4.11
N SER A 7 13.98 -10.58 4.97
CA SER A 7 13.50 -9.21 4.82
C SER A 7 14.05 -8.58 3.52
N VAL A 8 13.17 -7.89 2.79
CA VAL A 8 13.53 -7.10 1.61
C VAL A 8 13.46 -5.60 1.86
N ILE A 9 13.09 -5.22 3.07
CA ILE A 9 13.01 -3.82 3.53
C ILE A 9 14.31 -3.42 4.21
N ASP A 10 14.86 -4.30 5.05
CA ASP A 10 16.03 -4.05 5.90
C ASP A 10 17.08 -5.17 5.82
N GLY A 11 18.14 -5.04 6.59
CA GLY A 11 19.17 -6.05 6.72
C GLY A 11 20.14 -6.11 5.55
N TRP A 12 20.58 -7.34 5.22
CA TRP A 12 21.64 -7.55 4.23
C TRP A 12 21.17 -7.44 2.77
N PHE A 13 19.89 -7.76 2.48
CA PHE A 13 19.38 -7.86 1.11
C PHE A 13 19.45 -6.51 0.36
N PRO A 14 18.84 -5.41 0.85
CA PRO A 14 18.94 -4.11 0.20
C PRO A 14 20.39 -3.61 0.11
N THR A 15 21.21 -3.89 1.14
CA THR A 15 22.64 -3.53 1.14
C THR A 15 23.39 -4.22 0.01
N VAL A 16 23.14 -5.51 -0.23
CA VAL A 16 23.75 -6.26 -1.33
C VAL A 16 23.30 -5.72 -2.68
N VAL A 17 22.01 -5.42 -2.85
CA VAL A 17 21.47 -4.84 -4.08
C VAL A 17 22.16 -3.53 -4.44
N ILE A 18 22.28 -2.57 -3.48
CA ILE A 18 22.94 -1.29 -3.75
C ILE A 18 24.45 -1.46 -4.06
N VAL A 19 25.15 -2.30 -3.30
CA VAL A 19 26.57 -2.56 -3.51
C VAL A 19 26.81 -3.18 -4.90
N LEU A 20 26.04 -4.19 -5.28
CA LEU A 20 26.15 -4.81 -6.61
C LEU A 20 25.81 -3.83 -7.73
N THR A 21 24.81 -2.96 -7.54
CA THR A 21 24.46 -1.91 -8.50
C THR A 21 25.63 -0.96 -8.72
N ILE A 22 26.23 -0.45 -7.65
CA ILE A 22 27.38 0.47 -7.74
C ILE A 22 28.59 -0.23 -8.37
N VAL A 23 28.94 -1.43 -7.92
CA VAL A 23 30.10 -2.20 -8.43
C VAL A 23 29.95 -2.49 -9.91
N THR A 24 28.79 -2.95 -10.37
CA THR A 24 28.56 -3.25 -11.77
C THR A 24 28.49 -1.99 -12.64
N LEU A 25 27.94 -0.89 -12.12
CA LEU A 25 27.94 0.41 -12.79
C LEU A 25 29.37 0.91 -13.00
N LEU A 26 30.22 0.87 -11.99
CA LEU A 26 31.64 1.24 -12.10
C LEU A 26 32.40 0.28 -13.03
N ALA A 27 32.16 -1.02 -12.96
CA ALA A 27 32.77 -2.01 -13.83
C ALA A 27 32.35 -1.89 -15.32
N SER A 28 31.21 -1.27 -15.60
CA SER A 28 30.71 -0.95 -16.92
C SER A 28 31.55 0.16 -17.61
N LEU A 29 32.23 1.02 -16.84
CA LEU A 29 33.12 2.04 -17.33
C LEU A 29 34.35 1.41 -18.00
N GLY A 30 34.82 1.96 -19.15
CA GLY A 30 35.97 1.34 -19.76
C GLY A 30 36.52 1.96 -21.04
N TRP A 31 37.25 1.15 -21.77
CA TRP A 31 38.02 1.52 -22.95
C TRP A 31 37.39 0.95 -24.24
N ARG A 32 37.29 1.77 -25.29
CA ARG A 32 36.92 1.29 -26.62
C ARG A 32 38.17 0.78 -27.35
N ALA A 33 38.10 -0.43 -27.89
CA ALA A 33 39.09 -0.92 -28.83
C ALA A 33 38.71 -0.43 -30.24
N THR A 34 39.50 0.47 -30.80
CA THR A 34 39.35 0.89 -32.21
C THR A 34 40.47 0.22 -33.04
N ARG A 35 40.08 -0.57 -34.04
CA ARG A 35 41.02 -1.06 -35.04
C ARG A 35 41.24 0.05 -36.06
N THR A 36 42.48 0.45 -36.30
CA THR A 36 42.82 1.34 -37.41
C THR A 36 42.59 0.59 -38.70
N ARG A 37 41.70 1.09 -39.55
CA ARG A 37 41.34 0.45 -40.83
C ARG A 37 42.44 0.57 -41.91
N ARG A 38 43.50 1.36 -41.70
CA ARG A 38 44.55 1.55 -42.70
C ARG A 38 45.65 0.51 -42.56
N ARG A 39 45.66 -0.48 -43.48
CA ARG A 39 46.86 -1.24 -43.81
C ARG A 39 47.81 -0.27 -44.49
N ARG A 40 48.93 0.05 -43.88
CA ARG A 40 50.05 0.75 -44.57
C ARG A 40 51.00 -0.31 -45.00
N ARG A 41 51.39 -0.25 -46.31
CA ARG A 41 52.48 -1.04 -46.85
C ARG A 41 53.76 -0.38 -46.40
N SER A 42 54.70 -1.11 -45.79
CA SER A 42 55.98 -0.57 -45.39
C SER A 42 56.76 -0.26 -46.64
N PRO A 43 57.29 0.96 -46.82
CA PRO A 43 58.08 1.30 -47.97
C PRO A 43 59.44 0.49 -48.11
N SER A 44 59.91 -0.02 -46.94
CA SER A 44 61.22 -0.72 -46.86
C SER A 44 61.12 -2.24 -46.87
N SER A 45 60.01 -2.87 -46.45
CA SER A 45 59.88 -4.34 -46.40
C SER A 45 58.81 -4.92 -47.32
N GLY A 46 57.94 -4.08 -47.89
CA GLY A 46 56.82 -4.55 -48.70
C GLY A 46 55.70 -5.26 -47.91
N GLU A 47 55.85 -5.44 -46.62
CA GLU A 47 54.88 -6.11 -45.75
C GLU A 47 53.74 -5.20 -45.31
N TRP A 48 52.57 -5.79 -45.18
CA TRP A 48 51.40 -5.09 -44.69
C TRP A 48 51.41 -5.07 -43.16
N SER A 49 51.41 -3.88 -42.60
CA SER A 49 51.30 -3.72 -41.14
C SER A 49 50.00 -4.36 -40.60
N THR A 50 50.11 -5.13 -39.54
CA THR A 50 48.94 -5.60 -38.78
C THR A 50 48.18 -4.40 -38.26
N PRO A 51 46.82 -4.43 -38.28
CA PRO A 51 46.01 -3.33 -37.77
C PRO A 51 46.30 -3.09 -36.28
N GLU A 52 46.80 -1.92 -35.97
CA GLU A 52 47.07 -1.53 -34.58
C GLU A 52 45.73 -1.35 -33.83
N VAL A 53 45.57 -2.06 -32.73
CA VAL A 53 44.42 -1.93 -31.85
C VAL A 53 44.70 -0.80 -30.85
N ARG A 54 44.20 0.40 -31.14
CA ARG A 54 44.26 1.51 -30.18
C ARG A 54 43.10 1.43 -29.19
N ARG A 55 43.42 1.39 -27.91
CA ARG A 55 42.42 1.51 -26.81
C ARG A 55 42.21 2.99 -26.53
N ARG A 56 40.98 3.49 -26.73
CA ARG A 56 40.59 4.85 -26.36
C ARG A 56 39.73 4.80 -25.10
N PRO A 57 39.87 5.74 -24.14
CA PRO A 57 39.10 5.77 -22.91
C PRO A 57 37.63 6.09 -23.22
N ALA A 58 36.77 5.09 -23.22
CA ALA A 58 35.34 5.27 -23.40
C ALA A 58 34.70 5.83 -22.14
N TRP A 59 35.29 5.56 -20.96
CA TRP A 59 34.78 6.03 -19.66
C TRP A 59 34.65 7.55 -19.60
N ARG A 60 35.54 8.30 -20.27
CA ARG A 60 35.44 9.77 -20.36
C ARG A 60 34.12 10.19 -21.00
N TRP A 61 33.74 9.58 -22.10
CA TRP A 61 32.49 9.88 -22.79
C TRP A 61 31.27 9.34 -22.03
N GLN A 62 31.42 8.21 -21.36
CA GLN A 62 30.37 7.68 -20.48
C GLN A 62 30.04 8.68 -19.36
N LEU A 63 31.05 9.25 -18.71
CA LEU A 63 30.82 10.27 -17.67
C LEU A 63 30.34 11.60 -18.26
N LEU A 64 31.04 12.13 -19.29
CA LEU A 64 30.72 13.46 -19.84
C LEU A 64 29.34 13.56 -20.51
N LEU A 65 28.84 12.48 -21.09
CA LEU A 65 27.55 12.44 -21.74
C LEU A 65 26.49 11.71 -20.91
N GLY A 66 26.86 10.65 -20.22
CA GLY A 66 25.91 9.81 -19.46
C GLY A 66 25.30 10.54 -18.27
N ILE A 67 26.10 11.29 -17.53
CA ILE A 67 25.60 12.04 -16.36
C ILE A 67 24.63 13.14 -16.79
N PRO A 68 24.93 14.04 -17.74
CA PRO A 68 23.97 15.03 -18.19
C PRO A 68 22.70 14.44 -18.82
N ILE A 69 22.82 13.31 -19.56
CA ILE A 69 21.66 12.60 -20.11
C ILE A 69 20.78 12.06 -18.99
N ALA A 70 21.37 11.45 -17.98
CA ALA A 70 20.61 10.94 -16.83
C ALA A 70 19.87 12.05 -16.08
N ILE A 71 20.55 13.16 -15.81
CA ILE A 71 19.96 14.34 -15.16
C ILE A 71 18.81 14.90 -15.99
N ALA A 72 19.03 15.05 -17.32
CA ALA A 72 18.00 15.59 -18.21
C ALA A 72 16.76 14.68 -18.30
N LEU A 73 16.96 13.35 -18.36
CA LEU A 73 15.83 12.41 -18.42
C LEU A 73 15.04 12.37 -17.12
N VAL A 74 15.71 12.41 -15.99
CA VAL A 74 15.03 12.44 -14.67
C VAL A 74 14.34 13.78 -14.44
N GLY A 75 15.01 14.90 -14.82
CA GLY A 75 14.38 16.23 -14.74
C GLY A 75 13.15 16.35 -15.64
N LEU A 76 13.20 15.75 -16.84
CA LEU A 76 12.04 15.67 -17.73
C LEU A 76 10.93 14.81 -17.14
N ALA A 77 11.26 13.66 -16.53
CA ALA A 77 10.28 12.80 -15.88
C ALA A 77 9.59 13.53 -14.71
N ALA A 78 10.36 14.24 -13.87
CA ALA A 78 9.81 15.03 -12.78
C ALA A 78 8.88 16.17 -13.30
N LEU A 79 9.27 16.88 -14.36
CA LEU A 79 8.44 17.92 -14.98
C LEU A 79 7.15 17.37 -15.61
N ILE A 80 7.20 16.17 -16.17
CA ILE A 80 6.01 15.50 -16.72
C ILE A 80 5.10 15.07 -15.57
N ASP A 81 5.64 14.54 -14.49
CA ASP A 81 4.86 14.14 -13.32
C ASP A 81 4.17 15.35 -12.67
N ASP A 82 4.89 16.46 -12.46
CA ASP A 82 4.32 17.71 -11.96
C ASP A 82 3.22 18.29 -12.88
N GLY A 83 3.41 18.15 -14.21
CA GLY A 83 2.50 18.77 -15.20
C GLY A 83 1.28 17.92 -15.56
N VAL A 84 1.39 16.59 -15.53
CA VAL A 84 0.36 15.65 -16.02
C VAL A 84 -0.23 14.79 -14.90
N SER A 85 0.42 14.77 -13.72
CA SER A 85 0.04 13.94 -12.58
C SER A 85 -0.18 12.47 -13.00
N LEU A 86 0.81 11.92 -13.74
CA LEU A 86 0.75 10.55 -14.27
C LEU A 86 0.71 9.50 -13.17
N ILE A 87 1.29 9.83 -12.02
CA ILE A 87 1.28 9.00 -10.82
C ILE A 87 0.43 9.74 -9.80
N PRO A 88 -0.61 9.12 -9.24
CA PRO A 88 -1.48 9.75 -8.23
C PRO A 88 -0.73 10.30 -7.02
N TYR A 89 0.46 9.78 -6.76
CA TYR A 89 1.32 10.17 -5.64
C TYR A 89 2.65 10.73 -6.15
N GLN A 90 2.96 11.98 -5.79
CA GLN A 90 4.29 12.54 -6.04
C GLN A 90 5.32 11.82 -5.18
N PHE A 91 6.33 11.25 -5.84
CA PHE A 91 7.47 10.70 -5.10
C PHE A 91 8.22 11.82 -4.38
N PRO A 92 8.71 11.59 -3.16
CA PRO A 92 9.63 12.52 -2.52
C PRO A 92 10.80 12.86 -3.44
N ASN A 93 11.23 14.12 -3.46
CA ASN A 93 12.31 14.60 -4.35
C ASN A 93 13.59 13.75 -4.29
N SER A 94 13.85 13.09 -3.16
CA SER A 94 14.97 12.16 -3.00
C SER A 94 14.88 10.94 -3.93
N PHE A 95 13.69 10.52 -4.34
CA PHE A 95 13.49 9.37 -5.23
C PHE A 95 14.07 9.62 -6.62
N TYR A 96 13.90 10.83 -7.15
CA TYR A 96 14.43 11.21 -8.47
C TYR A 96 15.94 11.09 -8.54
N VAL A 97 16.65 11.35 -7.42
CA VAL A 97 18.11 11.16 -7.35
C VAL A 97 18.50 9.70 -7.54
N TRP A 98 17.78 8.78 -6.91
CA TRP A 98 18.06 7.34 -7.00
C TRP A 98 17.58 6.73 -8.32
N PHE A 99 16.45 7.19 -8.83
CA PHE A 99 15.95 6.78 -10.16
C PHE A 99 16.89 7.19 -11.28
N ALA A 100 17.73 8.21 -11.09
CA ALA A 100 18.76 8.60 -12.05
C ALA A 100 19.79 7.48 -12.36
N LEU A 101 19.91 6.49 -11.48
CA LEU A 101 20.78 5.33 -11.74
C LEU A 101 20.34 4.50 -12.95
N ILE A 102 19.05 4.42 -13.25
CA ILE A 102 18.53 3.68 -14.41
C ILE A 102 19.00 4.32 -15.74
N PRO A 103 18.65 5.60 -16.04
CA PRO A 103 19.11 6.23 -17.27
C PRO A 103 20.64 6.39 -17.32
N LEU A 104 21.32 6.50 -16.17
CA LEU A 104 22.78 6.50 -16.12
C LEU A 104 23.37 5.16 -16.57
N ALA A 105 22.85 4.03 -16.05
CA ALA A 105 23.27 2.70 -16.44
C ALA A 105 23.00 2.42 -17.93
N LEU A 106 21.84 2.84 -18.44
CA LEU A 106 21.48 2.77 -19.86
C LEU A 106 22.45 3.59 -20.73
N ALA A 107 22.75 4.82 -20.34
CA ALA A 107 23.70 5.67 -21.05
C ALA A 107 25.11 5.06 -21.06
N PHE A 108 25.57 4.54 -19.92
CA PHE A 108 26.89 3.87 -19.84
C PHE A 108 26.92 2.63 -20.71
N CYS A 109 25.86 1.83 -20.74
CA CYS A 109 25.72 0.67 -21.61
C CYS A 109 25.78 1.10 -23.07
N ALA A 110 24.97 2.03 -23.52
CA ALA A 110 24.88 2.48 -24.92
C ALA A 110 26.21 3.10 -25.42
N ILE A 111 26.76 4.03 -24.63
CA ILE A 111 28.02 4.72 -24.99
C ILE A 111 29.20 3.75 -24.97
N GLY A 112 29.22 2.83 -24.01
CA GLY A 112 30.29 1.83 -23.84
C GLY A 112 30.24 0.63 -24.79
N TRP A 113 29.11 0.38 -25.50
CA TRP A 113 28.80 -0.86 -26.21
C TRP A 113 29.74 -1.16 -27.36
N ARG A 114 30.06 -0.14 -28.19
CA ARG A 114 30.87 -0.33 -29.40
C ARG A 114 32.34 -0.60 -29.05
N GLY A 115 32.88 -1.75 -29.51
CA GLY A 115 34.25 -2.17 -29.27
C GLY A 115 34.50 -2.73 -27.85
N ALA A 116 33.48 -2.91 -27.05
CA ALA A 116 33.62 -3.61 -25.76
C ALA A 116 33.68 -5.13 -25.96
N PRO A 117 34.48 -5.85 -25.16
CA PRO A 117 34.47 -7.31 -25.13
C PRO A 117 33.11 -7.79 -24.56
N TRP A 118 32.73 -9.05 -24.87
CA TRP A 118 31.42 -9.61 -24.52
C TRP A 118 31.11 -9.55 -23.01
N TRP A 119 32.08 -9.84 -22.16
CA TRP A 119 31.89 -9.83 -20.69
C TRP A 119 31.54 -8.42 -20.16
N ARG A 120 32.09 -7.36 -20.76
CA ARG A 120 31.75 -5.99 -20.39
C ARG A 120 30.34 -5.60 -20.85
N ARG A 121 29.92 -6.08 -22.03
CA ARG A 121 28.52 -5.91 -22.46
C ARG A 121 27.57 -6.61 -21.50
N ALA A 122 27.92 -7.83 -21.06
CA ALA A 122 27.16 -8.54 -20.04
C ALA A 122 27.08 -7.77 -18.73
N ILE A 123 28.19 -7.27 -18.19
CA ILE A 123 28.22 -6.44 -16.99
C ILE A 123 27.36 -5.18 -17.17
N SER A 124 27.42 -4.51 -18.34
CA SER A 124 26.59 -3.31 -18.56
C SER A 124 25.09 -3.63 -18.59
N VAL A 125 24.67 -4.76 -19.13
CA VAL A 125 23.27 -5.21 -19.09
C VAL A 125 22.86 -5.57 -17.65
N ILE A 126 23.72 -6.29 -16.94
CA ILE A 126 23.48 -6.62 -15.50
C ILE A 126 23.36 -5.33 -14.68
N SER A 127 24.20 -4.31 -14.96
CA SER A 127 24.13 -3.02 -14.27
C SER A 127 22.78 -2.33 -14.48
N VAL A 128 22.19 -2.39 -15.68
CA VAL A 128 20.85 -1.85 -15.95
C VAL A 128 19.80 -2.63 -15.16
N ALA A 129 19.84 -3.96 -15.20
CA ALA A 129 18.90 -4.80 -14.47
C ALA A 129 18.97 -4.53 -12.94
N LEU A 130 20.19 -4.44 -12.39
CA LEU A 130 20.39 -4.14 -10.97
C LEU A 130 19.94 -2.72 -10.61
N ALA A 131 20.10 -1.73 -11.50
CA ALA A 131 19.59 -0.38 -11.27
C ALA A 131 18.04 -0.36 -11.18
N CYS A 132 17.36 -1.17 -12.01
CA CYS A 132 15.92 -1.34 -11.91
C CYS A 132 15.51 -2.06 -10.60
N VAL A 133 16.19 -3.15 -10.25
CA VAL A 133 15.94 -3.87 -8.99
C VAL A 133 16.19 -2.95 -7.79
N PHE A 134 17.26 -2.15 -7.83
CA PHE A 134 17.55 -1.17 -6.78
C PHE A 134 16.43 -0.13 -6.65
N ALA A 135 15.93 0.42 -7.74
CA ALA A 135 14.85 1.39 -7.72
C ALA A 135 13.58 0.80 -7.09
N LEU A 136 13.20 -0.44 -7.47
CA LEU A 136 12.07 -1.15 -6.87
C LEU A 136 12.30 -1.43 -5.38
N THR A 137 13.49 -1.88 -5.00
CA THR A 137 13.84 -2.11 -3.59
C THR A 137 13.77 -0.80 -2.78
N PHE A 138 14.23 0.30 -3.37
CA PHE A 138 14.21 1.61 -2.70
C PHE A 138 12.78 2.12 -2.48
N VAL A 139 11.89 1.97 -3.48
CA VAL A 139 10.46 2.27 -3.32
C VAL A 139 9.86 1.39 -2.22
N ASN A 140 10.14 0.09 -2.25
CA ASN A 140 9.63 -0.83 -1.25
C ASN A 140 10.15 -0.54 0.18
N GLN A 141 11.39 -0.09 0.33
CA GLN A 141 11.93 0.33 1.63
C GLN A 141 11.23 1.56 2.22
N HIS A 142 10.62 2.38 1.38
CA HIS A 142 9.91 3.58 1.83
C HIS A 142 8.46 3.31 2.21
N TYR A 143 7.76 2.52 1.41
CA TYR A 143 6.33 2.23 1.61
C TYR A 143 6.05 0.91 2.32
N GLU A 144 7.04 0.02 2.35
CA GLU A 144 7.02 -1.27 3.07
C GLU A 144 5.90 -2.23 2.64
N TYR A 145 5.50 -2.18 1.34
CA TYR A 145 4.47 -3.07 0.78
C TYR A 145 4.83 -4.55 0.83
N TYR A 146 6.11 -4.90 0.67
CA TYR A 146 6.63 -6.27 0.66
C TYR A 146 7.67 -6.44 1.76
N PRO A 147 7.29 -6.90 2.96
CA PRO A 147 8.22 -6.97 4.08
C PRO A 147 9.31 -8.05 3.90
N ASN A 148 9.02 -9.11 3.15
CA ASN A 148 9.92 -10.25 2.98
C ASN A 148 9.74 -10.93 1.63
N VAL A 149 10.62 -11.91 1.32
CA VAL A 149 10.57 -12.68 0.07
C VAL A 149 9.27 -13.47 -0.07
N GLY A 150 8.72 -13.99 1.01
CA GLY A 150 7.42 -14.69 0.98
C GLY A 150 6.31 -13.82 0.44
N ALA A 151 6.23 -12.57 0.88
CA ALA A 151 5.29 -11.58 0.38
C ALA A 151 5.49 -11.29 -1.12
N LEU A 152 6.75 -11.17 -1.59
CA LEU A 152 7.06 -11.03 -3.02
C LEU A 152 6.62 -12.25 -3.86
N LEU A 153 6.52 -13.44 -3.24
CA LEU A 153 6.10 -14.68 -3.88
C LEU A 153 4.59 -14.97 -3.72
N GLY A 154 3.80 -13.99 -3.26
CA GLY A 154 2.36 -14.08 -3.13
C GLY A 154 1.89 -14.83 -1.85
N LYS A 155 2.72 -14.90 -0.82
CA LYS A 155 2.31 -15.38 0.51
C LYS A 155 1.79 -14.19 1.32
N GLU A 156 0.55 -13.84 1.08
CA GLU A 156 -0.04 -12.56 1.48
C GLU A 156 -0.71 -12.60 2.87
N ALA A 157 -1.03 -13.78 3.37
CA ALA A 157 -1.68 -13.94 4.67
C ALA A 157 -1.15 -15.16 5.43
N GLN A 158 -1.07 -15.00 6.74
CA GLN A 158 -0.84 -16.13 7.62
C GLN A 158 -2.14 -16.95 7.77
N TYR A 159 -2.07 -18.26 7.74
CA TYR A 159 -3.26 -19.14 7.86
C TYR A 159 -4.29 -18.97 6.73
N GLN A 160 -3.85 -18.67 5.52
CA GLN A 160 -4.71 -18.69 4.35
C GLN A 160 -5.16 -20.12 4.06
N VAL A 161 -6.46 -20.29 3.89
CA VAL A 161 -7.10 -21.61 3.73
C VAL A 161 -8.08 -21.59 2.56
N SER A 162 -8.32 -22.78 2.00
CA SER A 162 -9.40 -23.03 1.05
C SER A 162 -10.74 -23.30 1.77
N ASP A 163 -11.86 -23.18 1.07
CA ASP A 163 -13.19 -23.55 1.57
C ASP A 163 -13.26 -24.98 2.10
N ALA A 164 -12.56 -25.91 1.44
CA ALA A 164 -12.47 -27.28 1.90
C ALA A 164 -11.81 -27.44 3.27
N GLN A 165 -10.72 -26.68 3.50
CA GLN A 165 -10.03 -26.65 4.80
C GLN A 165 -10.87 -25.98 5.88
N LEU A 166 -11.60 -24.90 5.53
CA LEU A 166 -12.54 -24.24 6.44
C LEU A 166 -13.68 -25.18 6.84
N THR A 167 -14.27 -25.89 5.88
CA THR A 167 -15.29 -26.92 6.12
C THR A 167 -14.76 -28.05 7.01
N GLN A 168 -13.52 -28.48 6.79
CA GLN A 168 -12.87 -29.48 7.62
C GLN A 168 -12.68 -29.00 9.07
N ALA A 169 -12.25 -27.74 9.26
CA ALA A 169 -12.10 -27.15 10.60
C ALA A 169 -13.44 -27.12 11.37
N GLN A 170 -14.54 -26.82 10.71
CA GLN A 170 -15.88 -26.93 11.32
C GLN A 170 -16.25 -28.39 11.66
N ALA A 171 -15.91 -29.34 10.80
CA ALA A 171 -16.17 -30.77 11.07
C ALA A 171 -15.34 -31.24 12.25
N ASP A 172 -14.10 -30.86 12.37
CA ASP A 172 -13.20 -31.19 13.48
C ASP A 172 -13.70 -30.60 14.81
N TYR A 173 -14.18 -29.35 14.80
CA TYR A 173 -14.82 -28.77 15.98
C TYR A 173 -16.08 -29.56 16.40
N ARG A 174 -16.94 -29.96 15.44
CA ARG A 174 -18.12 -30.80 15.77
C ARG A 174 -17.76 -32.09 16.50
N LYS A 175 -16.63 -32.71 16.11
CA LYS A 175 -16.13 -33.98 16.72
C LYS A 175 -15.43 -33.74 18.05
N THR A 176 -14.55 -32.74 18.12
CA THR A 176 -13.64 -32.57 19.26
C THR A 176 -14.11 -31.56 20.29
N LYS A 177 -15.00 -30.65 19.92
CA LYS A 177 -15.43 -29.45 20.70
C LYS A 177 -14.27 -28.54 21.09
N LYS A 178 -13.09 -28.70 20.49
CA LYS A 178 -11.92 -27.86 20.71
C LYS A 178 -11.84 -26.80 19.63
N LEU A 179 -11.64 -25.55 20.04
CA LEU A 179 -11.36 -24.48 19.11
C LEU A 179 -9.98 -24.67 18.47
N PRO A 180 -9.82 -24.26 17.20
CA PRO A 180 -8.51 -24.17 16.58
C PRO A 180 -7.63 -23.12 17.28
N ASN A 181 -6.32 -23.29 17.16
CA ASN A 181 -5.33 -22.37 17.74
C ASN A 181 -5.15 -21.09 16.91
N HIS A 182 -5.82 -20.97 15.77
CA HIS A 182 -5.74 -19.83 14.88
C HIS A 182 -7.08 -19.59 14.18
N GLY A 183 -7.28 -18.38 13.70
CA GLY A 183 -8.34 -18.04 12.76
C GLY A 183 -7.99 -18.45 11.34
N PHE A 184 -8.80 -18.05 10.38
CA PHE A 184 -8.68 -18.47 8.99
C PHE A 184 -8.79 -17.28 8.07
N THR A 185 -7.82 -17.08 7.19
CA THR A 185 -7.90 -16.10 6.11
C THR A 185 -8.34 -16.80 4.84
N ILE A 186 -9.35 -16.26 4.18
CA ILE A 186 -9.87 -16.74 2.89
C ILE A 186 -9.86 -15.59 1.88
N SER A 187 -9.80 -15.94 0.61
CA SER A 187 -9.83 -15.01 -0.52
C SER A 187 -11.16 -15.14 -1.24
N GLU A 188 -11.90 -14.05 -1.37
CA GLU A 188 -13.25 -14.05 -1.91
C GLU A 188 -13.46 -12.95 -2.96
N ALA A 189 -14.20 -13.29 -4.00
CA ALA A 189 -14.72 -12.29 -4.92
C ALA A 189 -16.10 -11.83 -4.43
N ILE A 190 -16.17 -10.62 -3.87
CA ILE A 190 -17.45 -10.04 -3.42
C ILE A 190 -18.17 -9.43 -4.62
N PRO A 191 -19.37 -9.94 -5.00
CA PRO A 191 -20.09 -9.41 -6.15
C PRO A 191 -20.63 -8.02 -5.91
N GLY A 192 -20.46 -7.11 -6.87
CA GLY A 192 -21.14 -5.81 -6.90
C GLY A 192 -22.57 -5.95 -7.45
N ALA A 193 -23.43 -6.61 -6.69
CA ALA A 193 -24.79 -6.94 -7.15
C ALA A 193 -25.67 -5.70 -7.38
N GLU A 194 -25.55 -4.71 -6.49
CA GLU A 194 -26.27 -3.43 -6.57
C GLU A 194 -25.42 -2.33 -7.17
N SER A 195 -24.13 -2.30 -6.85
CA SER A 195 -23.21 -1.27 -7.32
C SER A 195 -22.79 -1.47 -8.79
N GLY A 196 -22.68 -2.72 -9.24
CA GLY A 196 -22.02 -3.08 -10.49
C GLY A 196 -20.49 -2.90 -10.43
N PHE A 197 -19.93 -2.64 -9.25
CA PHE A 197 -18.48 -2.49 -9.10
C PHE A 197 -17.77 -3.84 -9.19
N HIS A 198 -16.69 -3.88 -9.96
CA HIS A 198 -15.86 -5.07 -10.13
C HIS A 198 -14.60 -4.96 -9.28
N GLY A 199 -14.77 -5.17 -7.98
CA GLY A 199 -13.64 -5.20 -7.05
C GLY A 199 -12.71 -6.39 -7.32
N ARG A 200 -11.42 -6.19 -7.00
CA ARG A 200 -10.42 -7.27 -6.93
C ARG A 200 -10.77 -8.22 -5.78
N THR A 201 -10.04 -9.33 -5.67
CA THR A 201 -10.22 -10.32 -4.60
C THR A 201 -10.13 -9.67 -3.22
N ALA A 202 -11.17 -9.83 -2.42
CA ALA A 202 -11.19 -9.42 -1.02
C ALA A 202 -10.55 -10.51 -0.14
N TYR A 203 -9.94 -10.09 0.98
CA TYR A 203 -9.45 -11.00 2.02
C TYR A 203 -10.36 -10.93 3.23
N ILE A 204 -10.70 -12.08 3.79
CA ILE A 204 -11.60 -12.16 4.94
C ILE A 204 -10.95 -13.04 6.01
N TRP A 205 -10.77 -12.48 7.20
CA TRP A 205 -10.27 -13.24 8.34
C TRP A 205 -11.41 -13.59 9.30
N LEU A 206 -11.52 -14.88 9.62
CA LEU A 206 -12.53 -15.46 10.51
C LEU A 206 -11.88 -15.87 11.84
N PRO A 207 -12.40 -15.46 13.00
CA PRO A 207 -11.83 -15.83 14.29
C PRO A 207 -12.04 -17.30 14.63
N PRO A 208 -11.22 -17.89 15.52
CA PRO A 208 -11.34 -19.31 15.93
C PRO A 208 -12.75 -19.75 16.32
N VAL A 209 -13.52 -18.91 16.99
CA VAL A 209 -14.91 -19.25 17.43
C VAL A 209 -15.89 -19.43 16.27
N TRP A 210 -15.56 -18.96 15.07
CA TRP A 210 -16.44 -19.04 13.89
C TRP A 210 -16.75 -20.49 13.50
N VAL A 211 -15.85 -21.45 13.80
CA VAL A 211 -16.07 -22.87 13.52
C VAL A 211 -17.14 -23.53 14.41
N LYS A 212 -17.64 -22.84 15.43
CA LYS A 212 -18.66 -23.40 16.35
C LYS A 212 -19.95 -23.77 15.61
N SER A 213 -20.69 -24.67 16.18
CA SER A 213 -22.00 -25.07 15.67
C SER A 213 -23.03 -24.98 16.80
N PRO A 214 -24.02 -24.07 16.70
CA PRO A 214 -24.21 -23.11 15.62
C PRO A 214 -23.09 -22.07 15.54
N THR A 215 -22.81 -21.55 14.33
CA THR A 215 -21.84 -20.47 14.11
C THR A 215 -22.31 -19.21 14.84
N PRO A 216 -21.48 -18.57 15.65
CA PRO A 216 -21.87 -17.34 16.33
C PRO A 216 -22.04 -16.19 15.33
N LYS A 217 -23.04 -15.34 15.56
CA LYS A 217 -23.21 -14.10 14.82
C LYS A 217 -22.21 -13.07 15.33
N LEU A 218 -21.17 -12.78 14.55
CA LEU A 218 -20.11 -11.86 14.92
C LEU A 218 -20.27 -10.53 14.17
N PRO A 219 -19.84 -9.41 14.76
CA PRO A 219 -19.75 -8.14 14.06
C PRO A 219 -18.54 -8.11 13.13
N VAL A 220 -18.41 -7.04 12.34
CA VAL A 220 -17.44 -6.89 11.26
C VAL A 220 -16.57 -5.65 11.46
N VAL A 221 -15.31 -5.74 11.11
CA VAL A 221 -14.45 -4.60 10.83
C VAL A 221 -14.07 -4.65 9.35
N GLU A 222 -14.49 -3.65 8.60
CA GLU A 222 -14.03 -3.43 7.23
C GLU A 222 -12.71 -2.67 7.26
N LEU A 223 -11.68 -3.17 6.54
CA LEU A 223 -10.37 -2.54 6.45
C LEU A 223 -10.10 -2.10 5.02
N LEU A 224 -10.05 -0.79 4.82
CA LEU A 224 -9.89 -0.16 3.53
C LEU A 224 -8.41 0.14 3.27
N HIS A 225 -7.90 -0.31 2.14
CA HIS A 225 -6.53 -0.01 1.73
C HIS A 225 -6.40 1.43 1.23
N GLY A 226 -5.17 1.92 1.10
CA GLY A 226 -4.87 3.24 0.54
C GLY A 226 -4.91 3.27 -0.99
N SER A 227 -4.54 4.40 -1.55
CA SER A 227 -4.32 4.62 -2.98
C SER A 227 -2.91 5.19 -3.19
N PRO A 228 -2.05 4.53 -4.03
CA PRO A 228 -2.24 3.20 -4.62
C PRO A 228 -2.32 2.10 -3.56
N GLY A 229 -2.91 0.96 -3.89
CA GLY A 229 -2.99 -0.16 -2.96
C GLY A 229 -3.97 -1.25 -3.37
N ALA A 230 -4.03 -2.30 -2.56
CA ALA A 230 -4.81 -3.50 -2.81
C ALA A 230 -5.33 -4.13 -1.49
N PRO A 231 -6.40 -4.95 -1.55
CA PRO A 231 -6.95 -5.62 -0.36
C PRO A 231 -5.94 -6.42 0.46
N GLU A 232 -5.02 -7.11 -0.23
CA GLU A 232 -3.97 -7.91 0.38
C GLU A 232 -2.93 -7.12 1.17
N ASP A 233 -2.84 -5.81 0.99
CA ASP A 233 -1.89 -4.99 1.73
C ASP A 233 -2.12 -5.07 3.25
N TRP A 234 -3.36 -5.21 3.68
CA TRP A 234 -3.69 -5.38 5.09
C TRP A 234 -3.20 -6.70 5.69
N THR A 235 -3.15 -7.79 4.91
CA THR A 235 -2.59 -9.06 5.39
C THR A 235 -1.09 -9.13 5.15
N ARG A 236 -0.61 -8.68 3.99
CA ARG A 236 0.78 -8.77 3.53
C ARG A 236 1.73 -7.87 4.31
N ALA A 237 1.37 -6.61 4.50
CA ALA A 237 2.20 -5.58 5.12
C ALA A 237 1.58 -4.99 6.39
N GLY A 238 0.26 -4.92 6.46
CA GLY A 238 -0.49 -4.45 7.63
C GLY A 238 -0.65 -5.50 8.72
N PHE A 239 -0.36 -6.78 8.45
CA PHE A 239 -0.44 -7.90 9.41
C PHE A 239 -1.75 -7.94 10.20
N ALA A 240 -2.86 -7.55 9.55
CA ALA A 240 -4.15 -7.41 10.21
C ALA A 240 -4.70 -8.74 10.72
N ASP A 241 -4.53 -9.81 9.95
CA ASP A 241 -4.89 -11.18 10.35
C ASP A 241 -4.10 -11.64 11.58
N GLN A 242 -2.81 -11.28 11.70
CA GLN A 242 -1.96 -11.61 12.85
C GLN A 242 -2.35 -10.80 14.08
N THR A 243 -2.68 -9.53 13.91
CA THR A 243 -3.19 -8.65 14.98
C THR A 243 -4.51 -9.17 15.53
N ALA A 244 -5.46 -9.50 14.64
CA ALA A 244 -6.74 -10.08 15.03
C ALA A 244 -6.59 -11.47 15.66
N GLN A 245 -5.65 -12.27 15.18
CA GLN A 245 -5.30 -13.57 15.76
C GLN A 245 -4.78 -13.43 17.20
N ALA A 246 -3.83 -12.53 17.43
CA ALA A 246 -3.28 -12.29 18.76
C ALA A 246 -4.36 -11.84 19.75
N TYR A 247 -5.24 -10.95 19.31
CA TYR A 247 -6.39 -10.49 20.10
C TYR A 247 -7.36 -11.64 20.39
N ALA A 248 -7.76 -12.42 19.39
CA ALA A 248 -8.68 -13.53 19.56
C ALA A 248 -8.16 -14.56 20.57
N LEU A 249 -6.85 -14.88 20.52
CA LEU A 249 -6.24 -15.81 21.48
C LEU A 249 -6.32 -15.31 22.93
N SER A 250 -6.22 -14.02 23.15
CA SER A 250 -6.38 -13.39 24.48
C SER A 250 -7.84 -13.22 24.89
N ASN A 251 -8.80 -13.52 24.01
CA ASN A 251 -10.23 -13.28 24.19
C ASN A 251 -11.08 -14.54 23.87
N ASP A 252 -10.65 -15.70 24.36
CA ASP A 252 -11.35 -16.99 24.20
C ASP A 252 -11.67 -17.36 22.73
N GLY A 253 -10.84 -16.96 21.81
CA GLY A 253 -11.02 -17.16 20.37
C GLY A 253 -12.03 -16.22 19.72
N LYS A 254 -12.53 -15.19 20.44
CA LYS A 254 -13.51 -14.22 19.96
C LYS A 254 -12.84 -12.98 19.41
N ALA A 255 -13.29 -12.52 18.25
CA ALA A 255 -12.94 -11.24 17.64
C ALA A 255 -14.00 -10.88 16.60
N PRO A 256 -14.07 -9.62 16.12
CA PRO A 256 -14.81 -9.30 14.90
C PRO A 256 -14.24 -10.05 13.69
N ILE A 257 -15.10 -10.30 12.71
CA ILE A 257 -14.63 -10.74 11.38
C ILE A 257 -13.95 -9.53 10.71
N LEU A 258 -12.75 -9.72 10.14
CA LEU A 258 -12.13 -8.70 9.29
C LEU A 258 -12.54 -8.93 7.85
N VAL A 259 -12.88 -7.86 7.16
CA VAL A 259 -13.19 -7.85 5.73
C VAL A 259 -12.34 -6.78 5.08
N MET A 260 -11.51 -7.15 4.14
CA MET A 260 -10.60 -6.28 3.40
C MET A 260 -11.05 -6.22 1.94
N PRO A 261 -12.05 -5.38 1.61
CA PRO A 261 -12.58 -5.25 0.27
C PRO A 261 -11.69 -4.38 -0.60
N ASP A 262 -11.83 -4.50 -1.91
CA ASP A 262 -11.20 -3.57 -2.84
C ASP A 262 -11.98 -2.25 -2.90
N VAL A 263 -11.26 -1.15 -2.83
CA VAL A 263 -11.87 0.19 -2.94
C VAL A 263 -11.53 0.91 -4.25
N ASN A 264 -10.62 0.36 -5.07
CA ASN A 264 -10.09 1.08 -6.23
C ASN A 264 -10.31 0.39 -7.59
N GLY A 265 -10.65 -0.90 -7.61
CA GLY A 265 -10.81 -1.69 -8.85
C GLY A 265 -9.48 -2.01 -9.56
N SER A 266 -8.42 -1.31 -9.23
CA SER A 266 -7.06 -1.51 -9.77
C SER A 266 -6.01 -0.98 -8.81
N GLU A 267 -4.74 -1.39 -8.99
CA GLU A 267 -3.61 -0.98 -8.14
C GLU A 267 -3.41 0.55 -8.09
N LEU A 268 -3.60 1.21 -9.23
CA LEU A 268 -3.43 2.65 -9.38
C LEU A 268 -4.78 3.40 -9.43
N GLY A 269 -5.88 2.74 -9.09
CA GLY A 269 -7.18 3.36 -8.99
C GLY A 269 -7.22 4.34 -7.82
N ASP A 270 -8.07 5.37 -7.96
CA ASP A 270 -8.27 6.38 -6.93
C ASP A 270 -9.72 6.84 -6.96
N THR A 271 -10.58 6.12 -6.25
CA THR A 271 -12.03 6.33 -6.27
C THR A 271 -12.51 7.18 -5.12
N GLU A 272 -11.67 7.41 -4.12
CA GLU A 272 -12.00 8.09 -2.87
C GLU A 272 -13.26 7.50 -2.19
N CYS A 273 -13.53 6.22 -2.47
CA CYS A 273 -14.68 5.45 -1.98
C CYS A 273 -16.05 6.06 -2.28
N VAL A 274 -16.17 6.85 -3.35
CA VAL A 274 -17.44 7.48 -3.74
C VAL A 274 -18.04 6.81 -4.97
N ASP A 275 -19.33 7.00 -5.17
CA ASP A 275 -20.02 6.62 -6.39
C ASP A 275 -19.69 7.66 -7.49
N SER A 276 -18.96 7.22 -8.52
CA SER A 276 -18.49 8.08 -9.59
C SER A 276 -18.42 7.36 -10.93
N SER A 277 -17.88 8.01 -11.96
CA SER A 277 -17.57 7.38 -13.25
C SER A 277 -16.49 6.30 -13.16
N LEU A 278 -15.73 6.25 -12.06
CA LEU A 278 -14.71 5.22 -11.80
C LEU A 278 -15.29 3.95 -11.18
N GLY A 279 -16.54 4.00 -10.72
CA GLY A 279 -17.26 2.90 -10.10
C GLY A 279 -18.20 3.40 -9.01
N ARG A 280 -19.19 2.58 -8.63
CA ARG A 280 -20.10 2.88 -7.52
C ARG A 280 -19.56 2.24 -6.23
N VAL A 281 -18.46 2.80 -5.74
CA VAL A 281 -17.69 2.21 -4.63
C VAL A 281 -18.35 2.44 -3.28
N GLU A 282 -18.95 3.60 -3.05
CA GLU A 282 -19.75 3.85 -1.84
C GLU A 282 -20.89 2.84 -1.72
N THR A 283 -21.67 2.62 -2.80
CA THR A 283 -22.71 1.59 -2.85
C THR A 283 -22.13 0.19 -2.61
N TYR A 284 -20.97 -0.14 -3.20
CA TYR A 284 -20.32 -1.43 -2.99
C TYR A 284 -20.00 -1.67 -1.52
N LEU A 285 -19.37 -0.70 -0.85
CA LEU A 285 -18.94 -0.81 0.55
C LEU A 285 -20.13 -0.79 1.53
N THR A 286 -21.19 -0.04 1.23
CA THR A 286 -22.33 0.12 2.16
C THR A 286 -23.46 -0.88 1.91
N VAL A 287 -23.54 -1.48 0.74
CA VAL A 287 -24.65 -2.39 0.39
C VAL A 287 -24.14 -3.78 0.06
N ASP A 288 -23.26 -3.92 -0.95
CA ASP A 288 -22.87 -5.22 -1.47
C ASP A 288 -21.99 -6.00 -0.47
N VAL A 289 -20.96 -5.36 0.09
CA VAL A 289 -20.05 -5.99 1.05
C VAL A 289 -20.79 -6.44 2.31
N PRO A 290 -21.59 -5.60 3.00
CA PRO A 290 -22.35 -6.04 4.16
C PRO A 290 -23.36 -7.16 3.85
N ALA A 291 -24.04 -7.09 2.71
CA ALA A 291 -25.00 -8.12 2.31
C ALA A 291 -24.32 -9.47 2.07
N TYR A 292 -23.19 -9.46 1.34
CA TYR A 292 -22.41 -10.66 1.07
C TYR A 292 -21.87 -11.30 2.35
N VAL A 293 -21.24 -10.52 3.21
CA VAL A 293 -20.62 -11.01 4.45
C VAL A 293 -21.69 -11.55 5.42
N ARG A 294 -22.82 -10.88 5.53
CA ARG A 294 -23.96 -11.36 6.34
C ARG A 294 -24.49 -12.71 5.86
N LYS A 295 -24.68 -12.85 4.57
CA LYS A 295 -25.19 -14.08 3.95
C LYS A 295 -24.19 -15.23 4.05
N THR A 296 -22.91 -14.97 3.80
CA THR A 296 -21.88 -16.03 3.68
C THR A 296 -21.31 -16.44 5.03
N PHE A 297 -21.04 -15.47 5.91
CA PHE A 297 -20.35 -15.74 7.19
C PHE A 297 -21.28 -15.63 8.41
N HIS A 298 -22.58 -15.44 8.18
CA HIS A 298 -23.58 -15.38 9.25
C HIS A 298 -23.28 -14.29 10.29
N THR A 299 -22.90 -13.09 9.84
CA THR A 299 -22.64 -11.97 10.75
C THR A 299 -23.91 -11.50 11.45
N THR A 300 -23.76 -10.65 12.45
CA THR A 300 -24.91 -10.13 13.19
C THR A 300 -25.78 -9.22 12.30
N ASP A 301 -27.10 -9.33 12.46
CA ASP A 301 -28.09 -8.48 11.79
C ASP A 301 -28.37 -7.18 12.58
N ALA A 302 -27.71 -7.00 13.74
CA ALA A 302 -27.92 -5.82 14.56
C ALA A 302 -27.48 -4.55 13.80
N ALA A 303 -28.27 -3.51 13.90
CA ALA A 303 -27.87 -2.19 13.43
C ALA A 303 -26.55 -1.77 14.11
N GLN A 304 -25.73 -1.02 13.42
CA GLN A 304 -24.44 -0.55 13.94
C GLN A 304 -23.52 -1.68 14.41
N SER A 305 -23.44 -2.75 13.65
CA SER A 305 -22.56 -3.90 13.93
C SER A 305 -21.32 -3.95 13.06
N ILE A 306 -21.06 -2.90 12.31
CA ILE A 306 -19.89 -2.76 11.44
C ILE A 306 -19.08 -1.54 11.90
N ALA A 307 -17.78 -1.73 12.04
CA ALA A 307 -16.81 -0.65 12.09
C ALA A 307 -16.02 -0.65 10.77
N VAL A 308 -15.55 0.51 10.36
CA VAL A 308 -14.73 0.67 9.17
C VAL A 308 -13.43 1.36 9.55
N ALA A 309 -12.29 0.86 9.08
CA ALA A 309 -11.00 1.49 9.32
C ALA A 309 -10.15 1.43 8.06
N GLY A 310 -9.15 2.27 7.97
CA GLY A 310 -8.30 2.25 6.78
C GLY A 310 -7.05 3.10 6.93
N ASN A 311 -6.16 2.94 5.95
CA ASN A 311 -4.89 3.67 5.86
C ASN A 311 -4.94 4.67 4.71
N SER A 312 -4.42 5.88 4.92
CA SER A 312 -4.30 6.91 3.86
C SER A 312 -5.67 7.28 3.26
N ALA A 313 -5.88 7.12 1.95
CA ALA A 313 -7.19 7.28 1.32
C ALA A 313 -8.27 6.42 2.01
N GLY A 314 -7.94 5.16 2.38
CA GLY A 314 -8.85 4.29 3.15
C GLY A 314 -9.20 4.84 4.53
N GLY A 315 -8.30 5.58 5.18
CA GLY A 315 -8.55 6.28 6.45
C GLY A 315 -9.56 7.42 6.28
N MET A 316 -9.36 8.29 5.30
CA MET A 316 -10.32 9.33 4.91
C MET A 316 -11.69 8.71 4.56
N CYS A 317 -11.69 7.62 3.76
CA CYS A 317 -12.90 6.86 3.42
C CYS A 317 -13.64 6.38 4.67
N ALA A 318 -12.92 5.84 5.66
CA ALA A 318 -13.53 5.33 6.89
C ALA A 318 -14.25 6.44 7.67
N VAL A 319 -13.66 7.63 7.77
CA VAL A 319 -14.32 8.80 8.36
C VAL A 319 -15.55 9.18 7.54
N MET A 320 -15.41 9.38 6.25
CA MET A 320 -16.48 9.78 5.32
C MET A 320 -17.67 8.81 5.41
N LEU A 321 -17.41 7.52 5.22
CA LEU A 321 -18.46 6.48 5.22
C LEU A 321 -19.22 6.44 6.55
N THR A 322 -18.52 6.53 7.68
CA THR A 322 -19.19 6.54 9.00
C THR A 322 -20.04 7.78 9.20
N LEU A 323 -19.60 8.94 8.79
CA LEU A 323 -20.37 10.19 8.90
C LEU A 323 -21.58 10.23 7.96
N ARG A 324 -21.52 9.56 6.82
CA ARG A 324 -22.61 9.49 5.84
C ARG A 324 -23.60 8.39 6.13
N HIS A 325 -23.13 7.26 6.68
CA HIS A 325 -23.92 6.05 6.93
C HIS A 325 -23.85 5.62 8.42
N PRO A 326 -24.28 6.48 9.35
CA PRO A 326 -24.27 6.17 10.79
C PRO A 326 -25.23 5.05 11.18
N ASP A 327 -26.14 4.67 10.29
CA ASP A 327 -27.03 3.52 10.42
C ASP A 327 -26.34 2.18 10.15
N ILE A 328 -25.22 2.19 9.42
CA ILE A 328 -24.39 1.02 9.08
C ILE A 328 -23.18 0.94 10.00
N TYR A 329 -22.40 2.03 10.08
CA TYR A 329 -21.14 2.08 10.79
C TYR A 329 -21.26 2.74 12.16
N THR A 330 -20.80 2.05 13.19
CA THR A 330 -20.81 2.56 14.58
C THR A 330 -19.49 3.20 15.00
N ALA A 331 -18.40 2.84 14.32
CA ALA A 331 -17.07 3.35 14.63
C ALA A 331 -16.19 3.35 13.40
N PHE A 332 -15.23 4.27 13.40
CA PHE A 332 -14.16 4.30 12.37
C PHE A 332 -12.77 4.30 12.97
N GLY A 333 -11.79 3.89 12.14
CA GLY A 333 -10.34 4.04 12.38
C GLY A 333 -9.72 4.76 11.20
N ASP A 334 -9.17 5.95 11.45
CA ASP A 334 -8.44 6.75 10.47
C ASP A 334 -6.94 6.66 10.76
N TYR A 335 -6.20 5.98 9.88
CA TYR A 335 -4.75 5.84 9.98
C TYR A 335 -4.09 6.64 8.88
N ALA A 336 -3.56 7.80 9.24
CA ALA A 336 -2.90 8.73 8.31
C ALA A 336 -3.79 9.18 7.13
N GLY A 337 -5.09 9.38 7.34
CA GLY A 337 -6.00 9.92 6.33
C GLY A 337 -5.88 11.42 6.15
N LEU A 338 -6.36 11.92 5.00
CA LEU A 338 -6.46 13.33 4.73
C LEU A 338 -7.81 13.89 5.20
N THR A 339 -7.93 15.23 5.22
CA THR A 339 -9.17 15.90 5.66
C THR A 339 -10.35 15.68 4.74
N SER A 340 -10.08 15.44 3.44
CA SER A 340 -11.08 15.54 2.38
C SER A 340 -10.72 14.63 1.21
N PRO A 341 -11.68 14.15 0.40
CA PRO A 341 -11.41 13.41 -0.82
C PRO A 341 -10.46 14.18 -1.75
N THR A 342 -9.41 13.53 -2.24
CA THR A 342 -8.36 14.18 -3.01
C THR A 342 -7.80 13.24 -4.08
N VAL A 343 -8.25 13.39 -5.33
CA VAL A 343 -7.63 12.68 -6.45
C VAL A 343 -6.30 13.32 -6.79
N SER A 344 -5.25 12.54 -6.80
CA SER A 344 -3.85 12.94 -6.92
C SER A 344 -3.34 13.88 -5.81
N LEU A 345 -2.07 13.71 -5.45
CA LEU A 345 -1.41 14.51 -4.41
C LEU A 345 -1.24 15.97 -4.85
N GLY A 346 -2.10 16.77 -4.38
CA GLY A 346 -2.06 18.20 -4.58
C GLY A 346 -3.46 18.72 -4.40
N VAL A 347 -3.75 19.14 -3.19
CA VAL A 347 -5.05 19.55 -2.68
C VAL A 347 -5.69 20.64 -3.57
N ASP A 348 -6.24 20.21 -4.70
CA ASP A 348 -7.12 21.05 -5.51
C ASP A 348 -8.54 20.47 -5.47
N PRO A 349 -9.41 20.94 -4.55
CA PRO A 349 -10.79 20.47 -4.47
C PRO A 349 -11.55 20.60 -5.80
N ALA A 350 -11.18 21.55 -6.65
CA ALA A 350 -11.84 21.74 -7.94
C ALA A 350 -11.54 20.60 -8.92
N LYS A 351 -10.31 20.07 -8.91
CA LYS A 351 -9.94 18.91 -9.72
C LYS A 351 -10.67 17.66 -9.24
N THR A 352 -10.69 17.41 -7.93
CA THR A 352 -11.42 16.28 -7.34
C THR A 352 -12.91 16.39 -7.62
N THR A 353 -13.51 17.56 -7.43
CA THR A 353 -14.92 17.80 -7.73
C THR A 353 -15.25 17.54 -9.20
N ALA A 354 -14.38 17.95 -10.12
CA ALA A 354 -14.58 17.69 -11.55
C ALA A 354 -14.44 16.19 -11.88
N ALA A 355 -13.44 15.50 -11.29
CA ALA A 355 -13.13 14.11 -11.60
C ALA A 355 -14.16 13.12 -11.03
N LEU A 356 -14.54 13.28 -9.78
CA LEU A 356 -15.40 12.33 -9.08
C LEU A 356 -16.89 12.74 -9.05
N PHE A 357 -17.18 14.02 -9.07
CA PHE A 357 -18.54 14.56 -8.87
C PHE A 357 -19.07 15.35 -10.07
N GLY A 358 -18.43 15.25 -11.24
CA GLY A 358 -18.86 15.94 -12.47
C GLY A 358 -18.95 17.46 -12.33
N GLY A 359 -18.20 18.05 -11.40
CA GLY A 359 -18.21 19.48 -11.08
C GLY A 359 -19.25 19.91 -10.04
N ASN A 360 -19.98 18.97 -9.44
CA ASN A 360 -21.00 19.26 -8.42
C ASN A 360 -20.34 19.46 -7.04
N SER A 361 -20.13 20.72 -6.66
CA SER A 361 -19.53 21.08 -5.36
C SER A 361 -20.40 20.75 -4.15
N THR A 362 -21.71 20.68 -4.31
CA THR A 362 -22.62 20.27 -3.22
C THR A 362 -22.41 18.80 -2.90
N GLU A 363 -22.34 17.97 -3.90
CA GLU A 363 -22.10 16.54 -3.76
C GLU A 363 -20.68 16.27 -3.19
N TYR A 364 -19.67 16.99 -3.67
CA TYR A 364 -18.33 16.95 -3.07
C TYR A 364 -18.39 17.26 -1.56
N ASN A 365 -19.05 18.33 -1.16
CA ASN A 365 -19.17 18.72 0.25
C ASN A 365 -19.87 17.64 1.09
N GLU A 366 -20.85 16.96 0.53
CA GLU A 366 -21.54 15.85 1.23
C GLU A 366 -20.66 14.61 1.44
N HIS A 367 -19.53 14.51 0.72
CA HIS A 367 -18.52 13.47 0.88
C HIS A 367 -17.24 13.96 1.58
N ASP A 368 -17.18 15.23 1.95
CA ASP A 368 -16.02 15.83 2.60
C ASP A 368 -16.14 15.75 4.15
N PRO A 369 -15.30 14.91 4.82
CA PRO A 369 -15.29 14.84 6.29
C PRO A 369 -15.14 16.20 6.97
N LEU A 370 -14.29 17.06 6.41
CA LEU A 370 -14.07 18.42 6.95
C LEU A 370 -15.36 19.25 6.91
N TRP A 371 -16.09 19.19 5.81
CA TRP A 371 -17.35 19.89 5.67
C TRP A 371 -18.44 19.28 6.55
N LEU A 372 -18.54 17.93 6.57
CA LEU A 372 -19.53 17.22 7.38
C LEU A 372 -19.40 17.53 8.87
N LEU A 373 -18.18 17.48 9.41
CA LEU A 373 -17.93 17.77 10.82
C LEU A 373 -18.15 19.22 11.21
N LYS A 374 -17.99 20.17 10.27
CA LYS A 374 -18.32 21.59 10.49
C LYS A 374 -19.82 21.87 10.47
N ASN A 375 -20.59 21.14 9.68
CA ASN A 375 -21.97 21.50 9.35
C ASN A 375 -23.03 20.54 9.93
N LYS A 376 -22.65 19.33 10.36
CA LYS A 376 -23.57 18.33 10.89
C LYS A 376 -23.23 17.98 12.34
N LYS A 377 -24.19 17.38 13.05
CA LYS A 377 -24.03 16.81 14.40
C LYS A 377 -24.30 15.32 14.34
N PHE A 378 -23.56 14.58 15.15
CA PHE A 378 -23.60 13.14 15.18
C PHE A 378 -23.82 12.64 16.60
N SER A 379 -24.50 11.51 16.74
CA SER A 379 -24.67 10.76 17.98
C SER A 379 -24.35 9.30 17.71
N ASP A 380 -23.94 8.60 18.75
CA ASP A 380 -23.78 7.14 18.76
C ASP A 380 -22.68 6.59 17.82
N ILE A 381 -21.85 7.47 17.24
CA ILE A 381 -20.66 7.08 16.47
C ILE A 381 -19.38 7.46 17.21
N ALA A 382 -18.31 6.71 16.92
CA ALA A 382 -17.02 6.91 17.56
C ALA A 382 -15.88 6.83 16.53
N GLY A 383 -14.80 7.55 16.78
CA GLY A 383 -13.66 7.62 15.88
C GLY A 383 -12.33 7.43 16.59
N TRP A 384 -11.43 6.68 15.94
CA TRP A 384 -10.03 6.58 16.29
C TRP A 384 -9.20 7.23 15.18
N PHE A 385 -8.41 8.22 15.55
CA PHE A 385 -7.47 8.88 14.66
C PHE A 385 -6.05 8.57 15.10
N GLU A 386 -5.19 8.15 14.16
CA GLU A 386 -3.77 7.93 14.44
C GLU A 386 -2.91 8.37 13.26
N SER A 387 -1.84 9.15 13.53
CA SER A 387 -0.93 9.66 12.51
C SER A 387 0.52 9.58 12.96
N GLY A 388 1.43 9.44 11.99
CA GLY A 388 2.86 9.44 12.19
C GLY A 388 3.39 10.85 12.45
N LEU A 389 4.27 11.02 13.44
CA LEU A 389 4.89 12.31 13.77
C LEU A 389 5.76 12.89 12.64
N SER A 390 6.24 12.05 11.73
CA SER A 390 7.03 12.45 10.55
C SER A 390 6.23 12.44 9.25
N ASP A 391 4.90 12.29 9.34
CA ASP A 391 3.96 12.29 8.22
C ASP A 391 3.16 13.61 8.24
N SER A 392 3.68 14.65 7.58
CA SER A 392 3.25 16.04 7.80
C SER A 392 1.79 16.30 7.48
N ASP A 393 1.29 15.81 6.34
CA ASP A 393 -0.04 16.15 5.85
C ASP A 393 -1.15 15.37 6.58
N PRO A 394 -1.06 14.05 6.78
CA PRO A 394 -1.97 13.32 7.64
C PRO A 394 -1.97 13.79 9.09
N LEU A 395 -0.80 14.14 9.64
CA LEU A 395 -0.71 14.69 10.99
C LEU A 395 -1.45 16.03 11.12
N ALA A 396 -1.30 16.91 10.13
CA ALA A 396 -2.05 18.18 10.07
C ALA A 396 -3.56 17.94 9.89
N SER A 397 -3.93 16.94 9.08
CA SER A 397 -5.31 16.51 8.87
C SER A 397 -5.95 16.01 10.17
N GLN A 398 -5.30 15.09 10.86
CA GLN A 398 -5.75 14.61 12.17
C GLN A 398 -5.96 15.75 13.17
N ARG A 399 -4.97 16.66 13.30
CA ARG A 399 -5.03 17.82 14.20
C ARG A 399 -6.16 18.79 13.84
N THR A 400 -6.60 18.79 12.59
CA THR A 400 -7.74 19.56 12.10
C THR A 400 -9.06 18.85 12.38
N LEU A 401 -9.15 17.54 12.07
CA LEU A 401 -10.41 16.79 12.16
C LEU A 401 -10.79 16.44 13.60
N VAL A 402 -9.84 16.10 14.47
CA VAL A 402 -10.12 15.67 15.86
C VAL A 402 -10.94 16.69 16.67
N PRO A 403 -10.57 17.98 16.75
CA PRO A 403 -11.39 18.94 17.48
C PRO A 403 -12.76 19.17 16.84
N LEU A 404 -12.87 19.07 15.52
CA LEU A 404 -14.15 19.19 14.81
C LEU A 404 -15.05 17.97 15.07
N ALA A 405 -14.50 16.77 15.09
CA ALA A 405 -15.21 15.53 15.39
C ALA A 405 -15.83 15.58 16.80
N ARG A 406 -15.03 15.98 17.80
CA ARG A 406 -15.51 16.20 19.16
C ARG A 406 -16.62 17.24 19.23
N ALA A 407 -16.40 18.40 18.61
CA ALA A 407 -17.42 19.45 18.54
C ALA A 407 -18.70 19.00 17.81
N ALA A 408 -18.58 18.08 16.86
CA ALA A 408 -19.70 17.50 16.13
C ALA A 408 -20.45 16.40 16.92
N GLY A 409 -19.94 15.95 18.07
CA GLY A 409 -20.56 14.94 18.91
C GLY A 409 -20.04 13.51 18.71
N VAL A 410 -18.96 13.34 17.93
CA VAL A 410 -18.28 12.05 17.76
C VAL A 410 -17.42 11.76 18.98
N LEU A 411 -17.57 10.59 19.59
CA LEU A 411 -16.64 10.13 20.64
C LEU A 411 -15.28 9.88 19.99
N THR A 412 -14.28 10.69 20.32
CA THR A 412 -13.04 10.74 19.55
C THR A 412 -11.82 10.33 20.38
N CYS A 413 -11.12 9.29 19.93
CA CYS A 413 -9.80 8.89 20.39
C CYS A 413 -8.76 9.42 19.40
N ALA A 414 -7.61 9.90 19.88
CA ALA A 414 -6.54 10.39 19.02
C ALA A 414 -5.17 10.02 19.57
N LYS A 415 -4.26 9.58 18.68
CA LYS A 415 -2.91 9.19 19.01
C LYS A 415 -1.94 9.67 17.94
N GLU A 416 -0.77 10.12 18.34
CA GLU A 416 0.34 10.48 17.46
C GLU A 416 1.53 9.60 17.85
N ILE A 417 2.11 8.88 16.90
CA ILE A 417 3.23 7.97 17.14
C ILE A 417 4.44 8.27 16.24
N PRO A 418 5.66 7.90 16.61
CA PRO A 418 6.77 7.93 15.66
C PRO A 418 6.45 7.08 14.43
N GLY A 419 6.62 7.64 13.24
CA GLY A 419 6.33 6.95 11.96
C GLY A 419 6.26 7.93 10.81
N ILE A 420 6.33 7.39 9.60
CA ILE A 420 6.11 8.05 8.31
C ILE A 420 4.89 7.42 7.64
N HIS A 421 4.63 7.76 6.38
CA HIS A 421 3.50 7.21 5.61
C HIS A 421 3.85 5.85 5.00
N ASP A 422 3.86 4.79 5.83
CA ASP A 422 4.21 3.42 5.43
C ASP A 422 3.31 2.37 6.09
N TYR A 423 3.48 1.11 5.68
CA TYR A 423 2.70 0.03 6.25
C TYR A 423 3.15 -0.41 7.64
N THR A 424 4.37 -0.14 8.07
CA THR A 424 4.77 -0.34 9.48
C THR A 424 3.95 0.56 10.40
N PHE A 425 3.76 1.82 10.01
CA PHE A 425 2.87 2.74 10.73
C PHE A 425 1.40 2.22 10.70
N ALA A 426 0.87 1.87 9.53
CA ALA A 426 -0.51 1.41 9.40
C ALA A 426 -0.80 0.15 10.23
N ALA A 427 0.14 -0.82 10.23
CA ALA A 427 0.07 -2.03 11.04
C ALA A 427 0.05 -1.71 12.54
N GLN A 428 0.88 -0.75 12.99
CA GLN A 428 0.91 -0.33 14.39
C GLN A 428 -0.38 0.40 14.78
N ALA A 429 -0.88 1.31 13.94
CA ALA A 429 -2.12 2.03 14.18
C ALA A 429 -3.35 1.09 14.27
N PHE A 430 -3.41 0.09 13.38
CA PHE A 430 -4.43 -0.95 13.47
C PHE A 430 -4.30 -1.77 14.76
N LYS A 431 -3.10 -2.18 15.11
CA LYS A 431 -2.83 -2.93 16.35
C LYS A 431 -3.24 -2.16 17.60
N ASP A 432 -3.02 -0.85 17.63
CA ASP A 432 -3.37 0.02 18.75
C ASP A 432 -4.90 0.20 18.87
N SER A 433 -5.58 0.39 17.76
CA SER A 433 -7.02 0.66 17.71
C SER A 433 -7.90 -0.58 17.78
N TYR A 434 -7.41 -1.75 17.34
CA TYR A 434 -8.23 -2.96 17.18
C TYR A 434 -8.93 -3.45 18.47
N PRO A 435 -8.28 -3.43 19.66
CA PRO A 435 -8.97 -3.74 20.91
C PRO A 435 -10.12 -2.77 21.19
N TRP A 436 -9.96 -1.48 20.88
CA TRP A 436 -10.99 -0.47 21.04
C TRP A 436 -12.13 -0.65 20.02
N LEU A 437 -11.84 -0.91 18.75
CA LEU A 437 -12.86 -1.25 17.75
C LEU A 437 -13.66 -2.50 18.17
N SER A 438 -12.96 -3.52 18.68
CA SER A 438 -13.59 -4.75 19.20
C SER A 438 -14.50 -4.49 20.39
N TYR A 439 -14.11 -3.61 21.31
CA TYR A 439 -14.95 -3.15 22.42
C TYR A 439 -16.19 -2.40 21.92
N ARG A 440 -16.03 -1.46 20.97
CA ARG A 440 -17.16 -0.75 20.36
C ARG A 440 -18.16 -1.69 19.69
N LEU A 441 -17.67 -2.76 19.10
CA LEU A 441 -18.47 -3.85 18.50
C LEU A 441 -18.93 -4.91 19.51
N LYS A 442 -18.72 -4.72 20.82
CA LYS A 442 -19.15 -5.64 21.89
C LYS A 442 -18.58 -7.05 21.79
N THR A 443 -17.36 -7.19 21.25
CA THR A 443 -16.66 -8.48 21.14
C THR A 443 -15.56 -8.68 22.17
N GLY A 444 -15.24 -7.67 22.95
CA GLY A 444 -14.22 -7.75 23.99
C GLY A 444 -14.36 -6.70 25.09
N PRO A 445 -13.50 -6.72 26.09
CA PRO A 445 -13.50 -5.75 27.19
C PRO A 445 -13.04 -4.37 26.72
N GLU A 446 -13.38 -3.35 27.50
CA GLU A 446 -12.85 -2.00 27.30
C GLU A 446 -11.32 -2.00 27.50
N PRO A 447 -10.55 -1.46 26.53
CA PRO A 447 -9.11 -1.39 26.69
C PRO A 447 -8.71 -0.45 27.85
N PRO A 448 -7.71 -0.81 28.66
CA PRO A 448 -7.29 0.00 29.81
C PRO A 448 -6.93 1.45 29.48
N ASN A 449 -6.46 1.71 28.27
CA ASN A 449 -5.99 3.02 27.80
C ASN A 449 -7.11 3.86 27.14
N ALA A 450 -8.31 3.30 26.94
CA ALA A 450 -9.39 4.01 26.26
C ALA A 450 -9.75 5.33 26.96
N VAL A 451 -9.77 5.34 28.29
CA VAL A 451 -10.09 6.53 29.09
C VAL A 451 -9.09 7.68 28.93
N THR A 452 -7.83 7.37 28.64
CA THR A 452 -6.73 8.37 28.49
C THR A 452 -6.60 8.91 27.08
N ILE A 453 -6.98 8.13 26.07
CA ILE A 453 -6.81 8.44 24.65
C ILE A 453 -8.10 9.01 24.06
N CYS A 454 -9.25 8.59 24.61
CA CYS A 454 -10.56 9.00 24.17
C CYS A 454 -11.12 10.04 25.15
N SER A 455 -11.39 11.21 24.65
CA SER A 455 -12.15 12.23 25.38
C SER A 455 -13.28 12.76 24.49
N PRO A 456 -14.43 13.13 25.11
CA PRO A 456 -15.52 13.77 24.38
C PRO A 456 -15.11 15.14 23.82
#